data_fcd2cae6eac0c8846f192cf657bd4f90
#
_entry.id   fcd2cae6eac0c8846f192cf657bd4f90
#
_cell.length_a   1.000
_cell.length_b   1.000
_cell.length_c   1.000
_cell.angle_alpha   90.00
_cell.angle_beta   90.00
_cell.angle_gamma   90.00
#
_symmetry.space_group_name_H-M   'P 1'
#
loop_
_entity.id
_entity.type
_entity.pdbx_description
1 polymer ?
#
loop_
_entity_poly.entity_id
_entity_poly.type
_entity_poly.pdbx_seq_one_letter_code
_entity_poly.pdbx_strand_id
1 'polypeptide(L)'
;TSELVSRLSGIPVPKNKAVIGGNAFAHESGIHQDGVLKNPETYEIITPELVGVKKNSLPLGKLSGRHAFVTKLQDLGFDEVTEDDMKELFSKFKVLADKKHEITDADIRALVAGTTVENPEGFQFDNLVISSNDDGTQTVTISLKNEGHEVIETTANGSGSVEATFNAIDQFFNQSVKLDSYNIIAITEGIDAQAEVHVTVENNDTGTIFNANGLDFDVLRASAIAYANANTLVQRENAGII
;
A
#
# COMPACT_ATOMS: atom_id res chain seq x y z
N THR A 1 -24.96 -9.90 5.01
CA THR A 1 -25.28 -11.35 4.96
C THR A 1 -24.13 -12.14 4.36
N SER A 2 -23.59 -11.77 3.17
CA SER A 2 -22.51 -12.49 2.47
C SER A 2 -21.23 -12.65 3.31
N GLU A 3 -20.77 -11.58 3.97
CA GLU A 3 -19.62 -11.62 4.89
C GLU A 3 -19.83 -12.59 6.07
N LEU A 4 -21.04 -12.61 6.64
CA LEU A 4 -21.37 -13.51 7.73
C LEU A 4 -21.35 -14.97 7.27
N VAL A 5 -21.93 -15.25 6.10
CA VAL A 5 -21.92 -16.61 5.52
C VAL A 5 -20.50 -17.04 5.22
N SER A 6 -19.69 -16.19 4.59
CA SER A 6 -18.29 -16.48 4.30
C SER A 6 -17.49 -16.79 5.57
N ARG A 7 -17.68 -16.00 6.62
CA ARG A 7 -17.01 -16.21 7.92
C ARG A 7 -17.44 -17.51 8.61
N LEU A 8 -18.75 -17.84 8.59
CA LEU A 8 -19.26 -19.04 9.24
C LEU A 8 -18.97 -20.33 8.47
N SER A 9 -18.94 -20.27 7.15
CA SER A 9 -18.68 -21.43 6.29
C SER A 9 -17.18 -21.69 6.03
N GLY A 10 -16.32 -20.69 6.28
CA GLY A 10 -14.91 -20.74 5.90
C GLY A 10 -14.67 -20.62 4.38
N ILE A 11 -15.74 -20.39 3.58
CA ILE A 11 -15.66 -20.29 2.13
C ILE A 11 -15.72 -18.79 1.75
N PRO A 12 -14.63 -18.20 1.22
CA PRO A 12 -14.64 -16.81 0.79
C PRO A 12 -15.55 -16.62 -0.44
N VAL A 13 -16.26 -15.49 -0.48
CA VAL A 13 -17.02 -15.10 -1.67
C VAL A 13 -16.03 -14.69 -2.76
N PRO A 14 -16.04 -15.36 -3.94
CA PRO A 14 -15.18 -14.95 -5.06
C PRO A 14 -15.43 -13.49 -5.46
N LYS A 15 -14.37 -12.74 -5.77
CA LYS A 15 -14.47 -11.31 -6.13
C LYS A 15 -15.42 -11.07 -7.32
N ASN A 16 -15.50 -12.01 -8.27
CA ASN A 16 -16.35 -11.96 -9.45
C ASN A 16 -17.74 -12.59 -9.27
N LYS A 17 -18.13 -12.92 -8.04
CA LYS A 17 -19.48 -13.47 -7.79
C LYS A 17 -20.54 -12.42 -8.11
N ALA A 18 -21.49 -12.79 -8.98
CA ALA A 18 -22.59 -11.88 -9.33
C ALA A 18 -23.31 -11.34 -8.07
N VAL A 19 -23.65 -10.07 -8.08
CA VAL A 19 -24.39 -9.32 -7.06
C VAL A 19 -23.63 -9.07 -5.77
N ILE A 20 -22.86 -10.02 -5.24
CA ILE A 20 -22.25 -9.94 -3.90
C ILE A 20 -20.72 -10.01 -3.92
N GLY A 21 -20.10 -10.27 -5.04
CA GLY A 21 -18.65 -10.28 -5.19
C GLY A 21 -18.05 -8.87 -5.11
N GLY A 22 -16.83 -8.75 -4.62
CA GLY A 22 -16.16 -7.46 -4.49
C GLY A 22 -16.03 -6.66 -5.81
N ASN A 23 -16.04 -7.37 -6.96
CA ASN A 23 -15.96 -6.76 -8.29
C ASN A 23 -17.31 -6.70 -9.02
N ALA A 24 -18.42 -7.06 -8.34
CA ALA A 24 -19.73 -7.18 -9.01
C ALA A 24 -20.20 -5.88 -9.70
N PHE A 25 -19.78 -4.73 -9.16
CA PHE A 25 -20.08 -3.39 -9.68
C PHE A 25 -18.80 -2.59 -10.01
N ALA A 26 -17.66 -3.25 -10.14
CA ALA A 26 -16.40 -2.58 -10.45
C ALA A 26 -16.22 -2.43 -11.96
N HIS A 27 -15.92 -1.21 -12.41
CA HIS A 27 -15.65 -0.89 -13.80
C HIS A 27 -14.21 -0.37 -13.94
N GLU A 28 -13.30 -1.17 -14.46
CA GLU A 28 -11.88 -0.78 -14.65
C GLU A 28 -11.65 -0.08 -15.99
N SER A 29 -12.40 -0.46 -17.03
CA SER A 29 -12.27 0.12 -18.36
C SER A 29 -12.72 1.58 -18.40
N GLY A 30 -11.88 2.48 -18.94
CA GLY A 30 -12.18 3.90 -19.03
C GLY A 30 -13.49 4.23 -19.78
N ILE A 31 -13.86 3.43 -20.79
CA ILE A 31 -15.14 3.60 -21.52
C ILE A 31 -16.34 3.25 -20.62
N HIS A 32 -16.22 2.18 -19.83
CA HIS A 32 -17.28 1.80 -18.89
C HIS A 32 -17.40 2.81 -17.75
N GLN A 33 -16.27 3.27 -17.21
CA GLN A 33 -16.24 4.31 -16.16
C GLN A 33 -16.90 5.61 -16.64
N ASP A 34 -16.55 6.08 -17.84
CA ASP A 34 -17.16 7.29 -18.44
C ASP A 34 -18.66 7.10 -18.68
N GLY A 35 -19.09 5.90 -19.12
CA GLY A 35 -20.49 5.55 -19.30
C GLY A 35 -21.27 5.59 -17.99
N VAL A 36 -20.77 4.96 -16.94
CA VAL A 36 -21.41 4.94 -15.60
C VAL A 36 -21.46 6.35 -14.99
N LEU A 37 -20.40 7.15 -15.13
CA LEU A 37 -20.35 8.53 -14.64
C LEU A 37 -21.39 9.44 -15.34
N LYS A 38 -21.64 9.22 -16.63
CA LYS A 38 -22.62 9.98 -17.39
C LYS A 38 -24.07 9.51 -17.16
N ASN A 39 -24.27 8.22 -17.11
CA ASN A 39 -25.55 7.57 -16.82
C ASN A 39 -25.34 6.16 -16.25
N PRO A 40 -25.49 5.98 -14.93
CA PRO A 40 -25.33 4.67 -14.28
C PRO A 40 -26.17 3.55 -14.91
N GLU A 41 -27.38 3.84 -15.35
CA GLU A 41 -28.28 2.84 -15.97
C GLU A 41 -27.72 2.24 -17.27
N THR A 42 -26.67 2.81 -17.85
CA THR A 42 -26.03 2.28 -19.06
C THR A 42 -25.43 0.89 -18.83
N TYR A 43 -24.92 0.63 -17.63
CA TYR A 43 -24.27 -0.61 -17.26
C TYR A 43 -24.80 -1.26 -15.99
N GLU A 44 -25.53 -0.51 -15.16
CA GLU A 44 -26.04 -0.96 -13.86
C GLU A 44 -27.57 -1.01 -13.85
N ILE A 45 -28.15 -2.12 -14.33
CA ILE A 45 -29.59 -2.39 -14.21
C ILE A 45 -29.98 -2.59 -12.73
N ILE A 46 -29.06 -3.19 -11.96
CA ILE A 46 -29.17 -3.37 -10.50
C ILE A 46 -28.13 -2.45 -9.87
N THR A 47 -28.55 -1.48 -9.06
CA THR A 47 -27.61 -0.60 -8.37
C THR A 47 -27.02 -1.25 -7.12
N PRO A 48 -25.79 -0.87 -6.71
CA PRO A 48 -25.17 -1.39 -5.48
C PRO A 48 -26.08 -1.23 -4.25
N GLU A 49 -26.78 -0.11 -4.15
CA GLU A 49 -27.66 0.22 -3.01
C GLU A 49 -28.84 -0.77 -2.90
N LEU A 50 -29.42 -1.20 -4.04
CA LEU A 50 -30.53 -2.16 -4.07
C LEU A 50 -30.16 -3.50 -3.44
N VAL A 51 -28.88 -3.88 -3.51
CA VAL A 51 -28.37 -5.15 -2.97
C VAL A 51 -27.60 -4.98 -1.66
N GLY A 52 -27.59 -3.74 -1.12
CA GLY A 52 -26.95 -3.44 0.16
C GLY A 52 -25.41 -3.45 0.10
N VAL A 53 -24.84 -3.28 -1.09
CA VAL A 53 -23.41 -3.06 -1.29
C VAL A 53 -23.12 -1.56 -1.14
N LYS A 54 -22.09 -1.22 -0.36
CA LYS A 54 -21.65 0.17 -0.27
C LYS A 54 -21.16 0.63 -1.64
N LYS A 55 -21.45 1.90 -1.98
CA LYS A 55 -21.08 2.51 -3.27
C LYS A 55 -19.66 2.13 -3.66
N ASN A 56 -19.49 1.64 -4.89
CA ASN A 56 -18.20 1.22 -5.39
C ASN A 56 -17.21 2.38 -5.40
N SER A 57 -16.04 2.15 -4.83
CA SER A 57 -14.86 2.88 -5.26
C SER A 57 -14.55 2.40 -6.69
N LEU A 58 -14.43 3.33 -7.63
CA LEU A 58 -13.92 3.00 -8.96
C LEU A 58 -12.46 2.56 -8.78
N PRO A 59 -12.14 1.27 -8.94
CA PRO A 59 -10.76 0.83 -8.81
C PRO A 59 -9.95 1.48 -9.94
N LEU A 60 -8.90 2.20 -9.55
CA LEU A 60 -7.99 2.77 -10.52
C LEU A 60 -6.91 1.74 -10.87
N GLY A 61 -6.60 1.64 -12.15
CA GLY A 61 -5.60 0.73 -12.67
C GLY A 61 -5.04 1.21 -14.01
N LYS A 62 -4.28 0.33 -14.67
CA LYS A 62 -3.60 0.63 -15.95
C LYS A 62 -4.54 1.17 -17.04
N LEU A 63 -5.78 0.67 -17.08
CA LEU A 63 -6.79 1.04 -18.09
C LEU A 63 -7.60 2.29 -17.71
N SER A 64 -7.44 2.81 -16.51
CA SER A 64 -8.18 4.01 -16.06
C SER A 64 -7.75 5.25 -16.84
N GLY A 65 -8.76 6.01 -17.30
CA GLY A 65 -8.59 7.27 -18.02
C GLY A 65 -8.39 8.45 -17.06
N ARG A 66 -7.97 9.61 -17.63
CA ARG A 66 -7.79 10.86 -16.89
C ARG A 66 -9.03 11.28 -16.10
N HIS A 67 -10.23 11.09 -16.67
CA HIS A 67 -11.49 11.47 -16.03
C HIS A 67 -11.72 10.70 -14.72
N ALA A 68 -11.52 9.38 -14.72
CA ALA A 68 -11.65 8.56 -13.52
C ALA A 68 -10.62 8.94 -12.44
N PHE A 69 -9.40 9.28 -12.85
CA PHE A 69 -8.35 9.75 -11.94
C PHE A 69 -8.72 11.09 -11.29
N VAL A 70 -9.23 12.06 -12.08
CA VAL A 70 -9.71 13.35 -11.56
C VAL A 70 -10.86 13.17 -10.57
N THR A 71 -11.86 12.36 -10.92
CA THR A 71 -12.98 12.04 -10.02
C THR A 71 -12.49 11.47 -8.70
N LYS A 72 -11.51 10.57 -8.76
CA LYS A 72 -10.94 9.97 -7.56
C LYS A 72 -10.18 10.97 -6.70
N LEU A 73 -9.43 11.90 -7.31
CA LEU A 73 -8.78 12.99 -6.58
C LEU A 73 -9.80 13.85 -5.82
N GLN A 74 -10.91 14.20 -6.48
CA GLN A 74 -12.01 14.96 -5.86
C GLN A 74 -12.65 14.19 -4.70
N ASP A 75 -12.91 12.88 -4.88
CA ASP A 75 -13.43 12.00 -3.81
C ASP A 75 -12.49 11.95 -2.58
N LEU A 76 -11.18 12.13 -2.80
CA LEU A 76 -10.16 12.17 -1.75
C LEU A 76 -9.93 13.57 -1.16
N GLY A 77 -10.67 14.59 -1.64
CA GLY A 77 -10.63 15.97 -1.14
C GLY A 77 -9.55 16.85 -1.81
N PHE A 78 -9.02 16.46 -2.96
CA PHE A 78 -8.06 17.25 -3.73
C PHE A 78 -8.76 18.02 -4.87
N ASP A 79 -9.52 19.06 -4.50
CA ASP A 79 -10.31 19.84 -5.46
C ASP A 79 -9.52 20.94 -6.17
N GLU A 80 -8.39 21.39 -5.61
CA GLU A 80 -7.62 22.55 -6.07
C GLU A 80 -6.31 22.15 -6.79
N VAL A 81 -6.35 21.17 -7.68
CA VAL A 81 -5.17 20.79 -8.50
C VAL A 81 -5.19 21.57 -9.81
N THR A 82 -4.09 22.27 -10.10
CA THR A 82 -3.97 23.03 -11.37
C THR A 82 -3.93 22.09 -12.58
N GLU A 83 -4.21 22.61 -13.80
CA GLU A 83 -4.19 21.77 -15.01
C GLU A 83 -2.79 21.22 -15.34
N ASP A 84 -1.74 21.96 -14.99
CA ASP A 84 -0.37 21.52 -15.27
C ASP A 84 0.09 20.49 -14.24
N ASP A 85 -0.21 20.68 -12.96
CA ASP A 85 0.00 19.66 -11.93
C ASP A 85 -0.79 18.38 -12.23
N MET A 86 -2.02 18.52 -12.72
CA MET A 86 -2.85 17.38 -13.11
C MET A 86 -2.23 16.54 -14.24
N LYS A 87 -1.56 17.15 -15.20
CA LYS A 87 -0.86 16.42 -16.27
C LYS A 87 0.33 15.64 -15.71
N GLU A 88 1.08 16.26 -14.81
CA GLU A 88 2.22 15.61 -14.15
C GLU A 88 1.76 14.46 -13.26
N LEU A 89 0.77 14.69 -12.40
CA LEU A 89 0.18 13.67 -11.52
C LEU A 89 -0.39 12.50 -12.32
N PHE A 90 -1.09 12.76 -13.42
CA PHE A 90 -1.61 11.69 -14.26
C PHE A 90 -0.50 10.90 -14.96
N SER A 91 0.59 11.54 -15.34
CA SER A 91 1.77 10.85 -15.90
C SER A 91 2.41 9.93 -14.85
N LYS A 92 2.63 10.43 -13.62
CA LYS A 92 3.13 9.64 -12.48
C LYS A 92 2.19 8.48 -12.13
N PHE A 93 0.88 8.74 -12.12
CA PHE A 93 -0.15 7.71 -11.93
C PHE A 93 -0.02 6.58 -12.98
N LYS A 94 0.18 6.90 -14.25
CA LYS A 94 0.34 5.87 -15.30
C LYS A 94 1.59 5.03 -15.09
N VAL A 95 2.71 5.64 -14.69
CA VAL A 95 3.93 4.91 -14.35
C VAL A 95 3.70 3.98 -13.15
N LEU A 96 2.99 4.45 -12.13
CA LEU A 96 2.64 3.63 -10.96
C LEU A 96 1.71 2.48 -11.36
N ALA A 97 0.67 2.74 -12.17
CA ALA A 97 -0.29 1.75 -12.63
C ALA A 97 0.30 0.69 -13.59
N ASP A 98 1.45 0.99 -14.21
CA ASP A 98 2.21 0.00 -14.99
C ASP A 98 3.02 -0.95 -14.08
N LYS A 99 3.40 -0.48 -12.89
CA LYS A 99 4.18 -1.26 -11.91
C LYS A 99 3.31 -2.00 -10.89
N LYS A 100 2.12 -1.48 -10.58
CA LYS A 100 1.24 -1.96 -9.52
C LYS A 100 -0.14 -2.33 -10.09
N HIS A 101 -0.61 -3.54 -9.79
CA HIS A 101 -1.87 -4.05 -10.36
C HIS A 101 -3.12 -3.34 -9.82
N GLU A 102 -3.12 -2.96 -8.55
CA GLU A 102 -4.25 -2.29 -7.87
C GLU A 102 -3.74 -1.02 -7.18
N ILE A 103 -4.26 0.13 -7.58
CA ILE A 103 -3.89 1.44 -7.01
C ILE A 103 -4.83 1.75 -5.85
N THR A 104 -4.28 1.96 -4.68
CA THR A 104 -5.02 2.31 -3.46
C THR A 104 -5.21 3.81 -3.30
N ASP A 105 -6.11 4.20 -2.39
CA ASP A 105 -6.32 5.62 -2.04
C ASP A 105 -5.05 6.25 -1.42
N ALA A 106 -4.28 5.46 -0.66
CA ALA A 106 -3.00 5.88 -0.11
C ALA A 106 -1.97 6.18 -1.20
N ASP A 107 -1.92 5.36 -2.27
CA ASP A 107 -1.05 5.61 -3.41
C ASP A 107 -1.37 6.93 -4.10
N ILE A 108 -2.66 7.24 -4.25
CA ILE A 108 -3.12 8.51 -4.86
C ILE A 108 -2.73 9.69 -3.97
N ARG A 109 -2.91 9.59 -2.66
CA ARG A 109 -2.50 10.64 -1.72
C ARG A 109 -1.00 10.89 -1.77
N ALA A 110 -0.20 9.82 -1.82
CA ALA A 110 1.24 9.92 -1.95
C ALA A 110 1.69 10.55 -3.27
N LEU A 111 1.00 10.23 -4.39
CA LEU A 111 1.26 10.89 -5.67
C LEU A 111 1.02 12.40 -5.60
N VAL A 112 -0.07 12.83 -4.96
CA VAL A 112 -0.39 14.26 -4.79
C VAL A 112 0.60 14.94 -3.85
N ALA A 113 1.04 14.26 -2.80
CA ALA A 113 2.06 14.78 -1.89
C ALA A 113 3.46 14.90 -2.55
N GLY A 114 3.60 14.46 -3.80
CA GLY A 114 4.87 14.52 -4.54
C GLY A 114 5.82 13.38 -4.17
N THR A 115 5.39 12.44 -3.34
CA THR A 115 6.19 11.29 -2.92
C THR A 115 6.13 10.19 -3.98
N THR A 116 7.29 9.79 -4.49
CA THR A 116 7.43 8.64 -5.38
C THR A 116 7.64 7.38 -4.55
N VAL A 117 7.06 6.26 -5.03
CA VAL A 117 7.40 4.93 -4.49
C VAL A 117 8.76 4.56 -5.08
N GLU A 118 9.83 5.03 -4.48
CA GLU A 118 11.20 4.66 -4.81
C GLU A 118 11.87 4.05 -3.59
N ASN A 119 12.63 3.00 -3.80
CA ASN A 119 13.50 2.48 -2.73
C ASN A 119 14.69 3.42 -2.62
N PRO A 120 14.83 4.15 -1.52
CA PRO A 120 15.89 5.13 -1.39
C PRO A 120 17.26 4.42 -1.35
N GLU A 121 18.26 5.04 -1.94
CA GLU A 121 19.64 4.71 -1.61
C GLU A 121 19.89 5.11 -0.15
N GLY A 122 20.55 4.25 0.60
CA GLY A 122 20.87 4.51 2.01
C GLY A 122 21.11 3.24 2.77
N PHE A 123 20.19 2.87 3.66
CA PHE A 123 20.34 1.67 4.47
C PHE A 123 20.00 0.41 3.68
N GLN A 124 20.90 -0.59 3.74
CA GLN A 124 20.68 -1.91 3.17
C GLN A 124 20.33 -2.91 4.28
N PHE A 125 19.29 -3.68 4.05
CA PHE A 125 18.94 -4.80 4.91
C PHE A 125 20.06 -5.86 4.84
N ASP A 126 20.55 -6.31 6.00
CA ASP A 126 21.59 -7.33 6.09
C ASP A 126 21.03 -8.64 6.65
N ASN A 127 20.50 -8.62 7.88
CA ASN A 127 20.00 -9.82 8.53
C ASN A 127 18.79 -9.56 9.43
N LEU A 128 18.05 -10.65 9.71
CA LEU A 128 16.93 -10.67 10.63
C LEU A 128 16.91 -11.98 11.39
N VAL A 129 16.90 -11.90 12.72
CA VAL A 129 16.82 -13.04 13.63
C VAL A 129 15.54 -12.91 14.46
N ILE A 130 14.78 -13.97 14.52
CA ILE A 130 13.51 -14.04 15.26
C ILE A 130 13.60 -15.10 16.33
N SER A 131 13.18 -14.74 17.55
CA SER A 131 13.06 -15.65 18.68
C SER A 131 11.66 -15.56 19.28
N SER A 132 11.04 -16.70 19.48
CA SER A 132 9.77 -16.78 20.19
C SER A 132 10.03 -16.94 21.69
N ASN A 133 9.33 -16.16 22.50
CA ASN A 133 9.43 -16.20 23.95
C ASN A 133 8.32 -17.10 24.53
N ASP A 134 8.53 -17.60 25.73
CA ASP A 134 7.57 -18.49 26.43
C ASP A 134 6.25 -17.79 26.78
N ASP A 135 6.24 -16.45 26.87
CA ASP A 135 5.05 -15.63 27.11
C ASP A 135 4.24 -15.34 25.83
N GLY A 136 4.67 -15.89 24.69
CA GLY A 136 4.01 -15.70 23.39
C GLY A 136 4.44 -14.44 22.63
N THR A 137 5.30 -13.59 23.19
CA THR A 137 5.89 -12.47 22.49
C THR A 137 6.99 -12.92 21.53
N GLN A 138 7.33 -12.07 20.57
CA GLN A 138 8.44 -12.28 19.63
C GLN A 138 9.52 -11.25 19.89
N THR A 139 10.76 -11.70 19.92
CA THR A 139 11.94 -10.84 19.93
C THR A 139 12.57 -10.89 18.55
N VAL A 140 12.79 -9.73 17.95
CA VAL A 140 13.44 -9.60 16.65
C VAL A 140 14.69 -8.75 16.79
N THR A 141 15.79 -9.26 16.26
CA THR A 141 17.04 -8.51 16.04
C THR A 141 17.18 -8.28 14.54
N ILE A 142 17.29 -7.02 14.15
CA ILE A 142 17.52 -6.62 12.76
C ILE A 142 18.90 -5.99 12.62
N SER A 143 19.59 -6.32 11.53
CA SER A 143 20.86 -5.72 11.16
C SER A 143 20.70 -4.94 9.86
N LEU A 144 21.05 -3.67 9.89
CA LEU A 144 21.04 -2.78 8.74
C LEU A 144 22.45 -2.24 8.49
N LYS A 145 22.82 -2.10 7.22
CA LYS A 145 24.09 -1.48 6.78
C LYS A 145 23.82 -0.04 6.33
N ASN A 146 24.59 0.91 6.86
CA ASN A 146 24.60 2.28 6.37
C ASN A 146 25.44 2.40 5.07
N GLU A 147 25.48 3.58 4.46
CA GLU A 147 26.28 3.86 3.27
C GLU A 147 27.78 3.65 3.48
N GLY A 148 28.26 3.73 4.71
CA GLY A 148 29.64 3.43 5.11
C GLY A 148 29.94 1.93 5.31
N HIS A 149 28.97 1.03 4.99
CA HIS A 149 29.04 -0.41 5.22
C HIS A 149 29.15 -0.83 6.70
N GLU A 150 28.90 0.07 7.63
CA GLU A 150 28.80 -0.25 9.04
C GLU A 150 27.49 -0.98 9.32
N VAL A 151 27.57 -2.14 9.98
CA VAL A 151 26.41 -2.92 10.41
C VAL A 151 25.98 -2.45 11.78
N ILE A 152 24.73 -2.04 11.88
CA ILE A 152 24.11 -1.62 13.15
C ILE A 152 22.98 -2.60 13.44
N GLU A 153 22.96 -3.11 14.68
CA GLU A 153 21.95 -4.04 15.15
C GLU A 153 21.02 -3.39 16.16
N THR A 154 19.72 -3.63 16.01
CA THR A 154 18.70 -3.25 16.97
C THR A 154 17.82 -4.43 17.29
N THR A 155 17.32 -4.48 18.54
CA THR A 155 16.49 -5.58 19.02
C THR A 155 15.25 -5.03 19.69
N ALA A 156 14.09 -5.54 19.30
CA ALA A 156 12.81 -5.16 19.91
C ALA A 156 11.88 -6.37 20.09
N ASN A 157 10.89 -6.18 20.95
CA ASN A 157 9.83 -7.15 21.20
C ASN A 157 8.51 -6.66 20.58
N GLY A 158 7.63 -7.62 20.27
CA GLY A 158 6.27 -7.35 19.82
C GLY A 158 5.37 -8.54 20.06
N SER A 159 4.06 -8.33 19.94
CA SER A 159 3.05 -9.38 20.05
C SER A 159 3.10 -10.37 18.88
N GLY A 160 3.76 -9.98 17.79
CA GLY A 160 4.01 -10.79 16.60
C GLY A 160 5.31 -10.38 15.90
N SER A 161 5.78 -11.24 14.98
CA SER A 161 7.06 -11.05 14.31
C SER A 161 7.11 -9.74 13.47
N VAL A 162 6.01 -9.37 12.82
CA VAL A 162 5.94 -8.11 12.03
C VAL A 162 6.05 -6.90 12.93
N GLU A 163 5.29 -6.87 14.03
CA GLU A 163 5.33 -5.77 15.01
C GLU A 163 6.72 -5.64 15.63
N ALA A 164 7.31 -6.75 16.07
CA ALA A 164 8.66 -6.75 16.64
C ALA A 164 9.70 -6.25 15.62
N THR A 165 9.55 -6.61 14.33
CA THR A 165 10.43 -6.16 13.24
C THR A 165 10.31 -4.64 13.05
N PHE A 166 9.10 -4.11 13.00
CA PHE A 166 8.88 -2.67 12.83
C PHE A 166 9.37 -1.88 14.04
N ASN A 167 9.11 -2.36 15.24
CA ASN A 167 9.66 -1.76 16.48
C ASN A 167 11.20 -1.71 16.49
N ALA A 168 11.87 -2.75 15.99
CA ALA A 168 13.33 -2.76 15.87
C ALA A 168 13.85 -1.74 14.85
N ILE A 169 13.13 -1.57 13.73
CA ILE A 169 13.44 -0.56 12.72
C ILE A 169 13.23 0.84 13.26
N ASP A 170 12.13 1.10 13.97
CA ASP A 170 11.87 2.41 14.59
C ASP A 170 12.97 2.80 15.59
N GLN A 171 13.47 1.83 16.38
CA GLN A 171 14.61 2.06 17.26
C GLN A 171 15.90 2.38 16.50
N PHE A 172 16.13 1.72 15.36
CA PHE A 172 17.29 1.98 14.53
C PHE A 172 17.31 3.41 13.99
N PHE A 173 16.18 3.87 13.43
CA PHE A 173 16.06 5.22 12.88
C PHE A 173 15.86 6.28 13.95
N ASN A 174 15.60 5.89 15.21
CA ASN A 174 15.28 6.79 16.32
C ASN A 174 14.18 7.80 15.96
N GLN A 175 13.17 7.33 15.24
CA GLN A 175 12.02 8.10 14.83
C GLN A 175 10.75 7.26 14.99
N SER A 176 9.61 7.93 15.09
CA SER A 176 8.30 7.30 15.16
C SER A 176 7.49 7.71 13.95
N VAL A 177 7.01 6.74 13.23
CA VAL A 177 6.13 6.92 12.08
C VAL A 177 4.81 6.20 12.34
N LYS A 178 3.73 6.68 11.73
CA LYS A 178 2.46 6.00 11.77
C LYS A 178 2.32 5.12 10.55
N LEU A 179 2.14 3.82 10.74
CA LEU A 179 1.85 2.88 9.66
C LEU A 179 0.39 3.05 9.23
N ASP A 180 0.17 3.50 8.01
CA ASP A 180 -1.16 3.72 7.43
C ASP A 180 -1.66 2.51 6.65
N SER A 181 -0.79 1.85 5.89
CA SER A 181 -1.13 0.62 5.18
C SER A 181 0.04 -0.37 5.11
N TYR A 182 -0.32 -1.65 5.11
CA TYR A 182 0.58 -2.77 4.99
C TYR A 182 -0.06 -3.83 4.10
N ASN A 183 0.50 -4.07 2.91
CA ASN A 183 -0.04 -5.00 1.92
C ASN A 183 1.04 -5.97 1.45
N ILE A 184 0.68 -7.24 1.37
CA ILE A 184 1.54 -8.32 0.88
C ILE A 184 0.97 -8.82 -0.44
N ILE A 185 1.81 -8.88 -1.47
CA ILE A 185 1.47 -9.40 -2.80
C ILE A 185 2.40 -10.56 -3.13
N ALA A 186 1.85 -11.71 -3.45
CA ALA A 186 2.62 -12.81 -4.02
C ALA A 186 2.85 -12.51 -5.52
N ILE A 187 4.13 -12.41 -5.93
CA ILE A 187 4.48 -12.12 -7.33
C ILE A 187 4.51 -13.39 -8.17
N THR A 188 4.89 -14.50 -7.56
CA THR A 188 4.99 -15.82 -8.22
C THR A 188 4.12 -16.85 -7.51
N GLU A 189 3.76 -17.91 -8.20
CA GLU A 189 3.00 -19.02 -7.62
C GLU A 189 3.97 -20.12 -7.13
N GLY A 190 3.59 -20.81 -6.05
CA GLY A 190 4.36 -21.95 -5.53
C GLY A 190 4.90 -21.75 -4.12
N ILE A 191 5.69 -22.72 -3.65
CA ILE A 191 6.29 -22.72 -2.30
C ILE A 191 7.40 -21.69 -2.19
N ASP A 192 8.01 -21.35 -3.29
CA ASP A 192 9.13 -20.41 -3.48
C ASP A 192 8.66 -19.07 -4.09
N ALA A 193 7.38 -18.73 -3.86
CA ALA A 193 6.83 -17.46 -4.29
C ALA A 193 7.58 -16.29 -3.65
N GLN A 194 8.00 -15.31 -4.46
CA GLN A 194 8.48 -14.04 -3.94
C GLN A 194 7.31 -13.22 -3.42
N ALA A 195 7.50 -12.65 -2.25
CA ALA A 195 6.58 -11.67 -1.67
C ALA A 195 7.09 -10.26 -1.95
N GLU A 196 6.21 -9.42 -2.50
CA GLU A 196 6.38 -7.98 -2.51
C GLU A 196 5.51 -7.37 -1.41
N VAL A 197 6.14 -6.61 -0.54
CA VAL A 197 5.46 -5.91 0.54
C VAL A 197 5.43 -4.42 0.22
N HIS A 198 4.26 -3.82 0.33
CA HIS A 198 4.05 -2.38 0.19
C HIS A 198 3.65 -1.81 1.54
N VAL A 199 4.33 -0.76 1.96
CA VAL A 199 3.99 -0.01 3.17
C VAL A 199 3.73 1.46 2.83
N THR A 200 2.77 2.04 3.55
CA THR A 200 2.54 3.48 3.57
C THR A 200 2.73 3.95 5.00
N VAL A 201 3.59 4.94 5.20
CA VAL A 201 3.82 5.54 6.52
C VAL A 201 3.55 7.04 6.45
N GLU A 202 3.08 7.59 7.57
CA GLU A 202 2.92 9.01 7.80
C GLU A 202 4.02 9.49 8.76
N ASN A 203 4.76 10.52 8.40
CA ASN A 203 5.68 11.20 9.30
C ASN A 203 4.88 11.92 10.38
N ASN A 204 5.07 11.56 11.66
CA ASN A 204 4.30 12.15 12.75
C ASN A 204 4.58 13.66 12.98
N ASP A 205 5.72 14.16 12.51
CA ASP A 205 6.11 15.56 12.71
C ASP A 205 5.53 16.49 11.62
N THR A 206 5.50 16.02 10.37
CA THR A 206 5.11 16.85 9.21
C THR A 206 3.74 16.47 8.63
N GLY A 207 3.24 15.25 8.90
CA GLY A 207 2.06 14.69 8.28
C GLY A 207 2.28 14.20 6.85
N THR A 208 3.52 14.22 6.35
CA THR A 208 3.86 13.75 5.00
C THR A 208 3.71 12.23 4.91
N ILE A 209 3.16 11.76 3.79
CA ILE A 209 2.92 10.34 3.55
C ILE A 209 3.97 9.80 2.58
N PHE A 210 4.63 8.71 2.98
CA PHE A 210 5.63 8.02 2.18
C PHE A 210 5.20 6.59 1.86
N ASN A 211 5.48 6.14 0.64
CA ASN A 211 5.28 4.78 0.20
C ASN A 211 6.62 4.14 -0.13
N ALA A 212 6.79 2.90 0.29
CA ALA A 212 7.94 2.10 -0.08
C ALA A 212 7.56 0.64 -0.27
N ASN A 213 8.42 -0.11 -0.93
CA ASN A 213 8.26 -1.54 -1.12
C ASN A 213 9.52 -2.31 -0.75
N GLY A 214 9.33 -3.60 -0.53
CA GLY A 214 10.40 -4.56 -0.30
C GLY A 214 10.07 -5.88 -0.98
N LEU A 215 11.07 -6.53 -1.52
CA LEU A 215 10.97 -7.79 -2.23
C LEU A 215 11.91 -8.81 -1.63
N ASP A 216 11.39 -9.96 -1.23
CA ASP A 216 12.18 -11.11 -0.76
C ASP A 216 11.36 -12.40 -0.89
N PHE A 217 12.01 -13.56 -0.83
CA PHE A 217 11.32 -14.86 -0.71
C PHE A 217 10.68 -15.05 0.66
N ASP A 218 11.22 -14.41 1.69
CA ASP A 218 10.65 -14.39 3.03
C ASP A 218 9.83 -13.11 3.25
N VAL A 219 8.56 -13.29 3.60
CA VAL A 219 7.61 -12.17 3.82
C VAL A 219 8.09 -11.21 4.91
N LEU A 220 8.72 -11.72 5.98
CA LEU A 220 9.21 -10.86 7.06
C LEU A 220 10.42 -10.04 6.64
N ARG A 221 11.31 -10.64 5.82
CA ARG A 221 12.43 -9.91 5.22
C ARG A 221 11.92 -8.84 4.24
N ALA A 222 10.97 -9.19 3.36
CA ALA A 222 10.33 -8.24 2.48
C ALA A 222 9.66 -7.09 3.26
N SER A 223 9.00 -7.41 4.39
CA SER A 223 8.39 -6.41 5.28
C SER A 223 9.42 -5.50 5.93
N ALA A 224 10.54 -6.07 6.40
CA ALA A 224 11.65 -5.31 6.98
C ALA A 224 12.27 -4.35 5.97
N ILE A 225 12.50 -4.81 4.73
CA ILE A 225 13.03 -4.00 3.63
C ILE A 225 12.06 -2.85 3.31
N ALA A 226 10.77 -3.15 3.13
CA ALA A 226 9.76 -2.13 2.83
C ALA A 226 9.70 -1.04 3.91
N TYR A 227 9.67 -1.45 5.18
CA TYR A 227 9.54 -0.52 6.30
C TYR A 227 10.82 0.29 6.54
N ALA A 228 12.01 -0.31 6.37
CA ALA A 228 13.28 0.40 6.44
C ALA A 228 13.41 1.44 5.31
N ASN A 229 12.96 1.10 4.09
CA ASN A 229 12.93 2.04 2.97
C ASN A 229 12.01 3.23 3.26
N ALA A 230 10.81 2.99 3.80
CA ALA A 230 9.89 4.05 4.18
C ALA A 230 10.48 4.98 5.26
N ASN A 231 11.10 4.39 6.30
CA ASN A 231 11.78 5.16 7.35
C ASN A 231 12.98 5.96 6.83
N THR A 232 13.70 5.45 5.84
CA THR A 232 14.78 6.20 5.18
C THR A 232 14.25 7.45 4.48
N LEU A 233 13.08 7.37 3.82
CA LEU A 233 12.45 8.54 3.21
C LEU A 233 12.06 9.59 4.26
N VAL A 234 11.46 9.18 5.36
CA VAL A 234 11.11 10.07 6.49
C VAL A 234 12.38 10.73 7.06
N GLN A 235 13.46 9.97 7.23
CA GLN A 235 14.72 10.52 7.74
C GLN A 235 15.31 11.57 6.77
N ARG A 236 15.22 11.34 5.46
CA ARG A 236 15.69 12.30 4.44
C ARG A 236 14.85 13.57 4.42
N GLU A 237 13.53 13.49 4.60
CA GLU A 237 12.67 14.64 4.79
C GLU A 237 13.09 15.45 6.03
N ASN A 238 13.23 14.77 7.18
CA ASN A 238 13.64 15.41 8.43
C ASN A 238 15.02 16.08 8.35
N ALA A 239 15.89 15.56 7.48
CA ALA A 239 17.20 16.15 7.16
C ALA A 239 17.15 17.27 6.12
N GLY A 240 15.97 17.56 5.53
CA GLY A 240 15.80 18.57 4.47
C GLY A 240 16.46 18.19 3.14
N ILE A 241 16.57 16.89 2.85
CA ILE A 241 17.16 16.37 1.62
C ILE A 241 16.09 16.22 0.52
N ILE A 242 14.85 15.97 0.92
CA ILE A 242 13.67 15.86 0.04
C ILE A 242 12.53 16.68 0.61
#